data_992732eaf18bee75a3eaf7f2f9db3210
#
_entry.id   992732eaf18bee75a3eaf7f2f9db3210
#
_cell.length_a   1.000
_cell.length_b   1.000
_cell.length_c   1.000
_cell.angle_alpha   90.00
_cell.angle_beta   90.00
_cell.angle_gamma   90.00
#
_symmetry.space_group_name_H-M   'P 1'
#
loop_
_entity.id
_entity.type
_entity.pdbx_description
1 polymer ?
#
loop_
_entity_poly.entity_id
_entity_poly.type
_entity_poly.pdbx_seq_one_letter_code
_entity_poly.pdbx_strand_id
1 'polypeptide(L)'
;MKKKVFITGASGTVGKAFIKEYYDLYDIYSYSRNEKSQVALKREFPNVEIIIGSIEDIHTLECAIAKLDIDIMIHAAALKHVDTAEKQPSQAIKINLLGTLNVLEICQKYNIKKVIGISTDKACSPDNVYGMSKYLMEKLFEEYHSPNLNTVCCRFGNVAWSNGSVLPFWLNVKESNKPLPITDIEMTRLIFTSKEAARLINKSITIADDLDSFFILSKKMKACKMVDLASLISDETTIIGLRPGEILSEDLISSKEVKYAYHLSDDKAEYIVIIKNNVSNLLGEKLTSPVNSITAEEMNKEEMIKLLKDVKNHISTYNSIRFNY
;
A
#
# COMPACT_ATOMS: atom_id res chain seq x y z
N MET A 1 -19.28 -18.80 10.16
CA MET A 1 -17.81 -19.02 10.03
C MET A 1 -17.17 -17.71 9.59
N LYS A 2 -15.95 -17.41 10.06
CA LYS A 2 -15.19 -16.26 9.58
C LYS A 2 -14.76 -16.52 8.13
N LYS A 3 -14.66 -15.45 7.29
CA LYS A 3 -14.06 -15.56 5.95
C LYS A 3 -12.56 -15.84 6.10
N LYS A 4 -12.03 -16.71 5.26
CA LYS A 4 -10.61 -17.04 5.21
C LYS A 4 -9.89 -16.09 4.28
N VAL A 5 -8.88 -15.40 4.79
CA VAL A 5 -8.09 -14.41 4.07
C VAL A 5 -6.64 -14.87 3.95
N PHE A 6 -6.15 -15.02 2.72
CA PHE A 6 -4.76 -15.32 2.42
C PHE A 6 -4.03 -14.03 2.04
N ILE A 7 -2.92 -13.74 2.71
CA ILE A 7 -2.20 -12.46 2.53
C ILE A 7 -0.77 -12.74 2.10
N THR A 8 -0.44 -12.42 0.84
CA THR A 8 0.96 -12.42 0.42
C THR A 8 1.66 -11.16 0.93
N GLY A 9 2.89 -11.30 1.44
CA GLY A 9 3.59 -10.18 2.06
C GLY A 9 3.02 -9.75 3.42
N ALA A 10 2.30 -10.62 4.10
CA ALA A 10 1.59 -10.37 5.36
C ALA A 10 2.48 -9.85 6.49
N SER A 11 3.74 -10.29 6.56
CA SER A 11 4.72 -9.83 7.56
C SER A 11 5.27 -8.42 7.27
N GLY A 12 4.91 -7.81 6.13
CA GLY A 12 5.21 -6.41 5.80
C GLY A 12 4.30 -5.41 6.52
N THR A 13 4.60 -4.12 6.43
CA THR A 13 3.88 -3.06 7.15
C THR A 13 2.37 -3.08 6.90
N VAL A 14 1.96 -3.14 5.63
CA VAL A 14 0.54 -3.09 5.24
C VAL A 14 -0.19 -4.37 5.66
N GLY A 15 0.40 -5.55 5.39
CA GLY A 15 -0.18 -6.83 5.78
C GLY A 15 -0.33 -6.96 7.29
N LYS A 16 0.71 -6.59 8.06
CA LYS A 16 0.67 -6.58 9.52
C LYS A 16 -0.38 -5.61 10.06
N ALA A 17 -0.53 -4.42 9.46
CA ALA A 17 -1.56 -3.47 9.85
C ALA A 17 -2.97 -4.00 9.59
N PHE A 18 -3.19 -4.69 8.45
CA PHE A 18 -4.47 -5.34 8.17
C PHE A 18 -4.77 -6.44 9.20
N ILE A 19 -3.79 -7.28 9.51
CA ILE A 19 -3.94 -8.32 10.54
C ILE A 19 -4.33 -7.68 11.87
N LYS A 20 -3.60 -6.64 12.32
CA LYS A 20 -3.86 -5.96 13.61
C LYS A 20 -5.28 -5.38 13.70
N GLU A 21 -5.81 -4.80 12.62
CA GLU A 21 -7.15 -4.18 12.61
C GLU A 21 -8.29 -5.21 12.46
N TYR A 22 -8.04 -6.39 11.85
CA TYR A 22 -9.09 -7.32 11.43
C TYR A 22 -8.86 -8.76 11.89
N TYR A 23 -7.94 -8.96 12.83
CA TYR A 23 -7.60 -10.27 13.40
C TYR A 23 -8.80 -11.05 13.95
N ASP A 24 -9.75 -10.34 14.58
CA ASP A 24 -10.95 -10.96 15.14
C ASP A 24 -12.05 -11.21 14.10
N LEU A 25 -11.95 -10.58 12.93
CA LEU A 25 -12.98 -10.66 11.89
C LEU A 25 -12.75 -11.80 10.90
N TYR A 26 -11.47 -12.12 10.62
CA TYR A 26 -11.05 -13.07 9.60
C TYR A 26 -10.21 -14.21 10.15
N ASP A 27 -10.26 -15.38 9.48
CA ASP A 27 -9.27 -16.44 9.63
C ASP A 27 -8.12 -16.17 8.66
N ILE A 28 -6.93 -15.84 9.18
CA ILE A 28 -5.85 -15.24 8.39
C ILE A 28 -4.71 -16.23 8.15
N TYR A 29 -4.32 -16.37 6.89
CA TYR A 29 -3.17 -17.12 6.40
C TYR A 29 -2.11 -16.14 5.90
N SER A 30 -0.94 -16.14 6.53
CA SER A 30 0.17 -15.25 6.22
C SER A 30 1.20 -15.96 5.34
N TYR A 31 1.41 -15.48 4.11
CA TYR A 31 2.38 -16.01 3.18
C TYR A 31 3.51 -15.00 2.93
N SER A 32 4.72 -15.31 3.36
CA SER A 32 5.89 -14.43 3.21
C SER A 32 7.19 -15.22 3.25
N ARG A 33 8.24 -14.67 2.64
CA ARG A 33 9.56 -15.33 2.51
C ARG A 33 10.37 -15.34 3.81
N ASN A 34 10.24 -14.30 4.61
CA ASN A 34 11.12 -14.07 5.76
C ASN A 34 10.59 -14.81 6.99
N GLU A 35 11.24 -15.93 7.35
CA GLU A 35 10.91 -16.76 8.50
C GLU A 35 10.88 -15.96 9.82
N LYS A 36 11.93 -15.16 10.08
CA LYS A 36 12.03 -14.36 11.30
C LYS A 36 10.82 -13.44 11.48
N SER A 37 10.41 -12.76 10.42
CA SER A 37 9.25 -11.88 10.45
C SER A 37 7.93 -12.64 10.60
N GLN A 38 7.81 -13.82 10.02
CA GLN A 38 6.64 -14.70 10.16
C GLN A 38 6.52 -15.23 11.59
N VAL A 39 7.62 -15.69 12.19
CA VAL A 39 7.64 -16.14 13.58
C VAL A 39 7.28 -15.00 14.55
N ALA A 40 7.80 -13.79 14.31
CA ALA A 40 7.44 -12.62 15.11
C ALA A 40 5.94 -12.29 14.98
N LEU A 41 5.39 -12.38 13.76
CA LEU A 41 3.95 -12.19 13.51
C LEU A 41 3.10 -13.23 14.27
N LYS A 42 3.47 -14.51 14.22
CA LYS A 42 2.77 -15.59 14.91
C LYS A 42 2.77 -15.41 16.43
N ARG A 43 3.88 -14.89 17.00
CA ARG A 43 3.96 -14.59 18.45
C ARG A 43 3.02 -13.44 18.84
N GLU A 44 2.87 -12.43 17.99
CA GLU A 44 1.98 -11.30 18.24
C GLU A 44 0.50 -11.66 17.98
N PHE A 45 0.24 -12.53 16.98
CA PHE A 45 -1.09 -12.96 16.56
C PHE A 45 -1.17 -14.50 16.49
N PRO A 46 -1.41 -15.18 17.63
CA PRO A 46 -1.31 -16.64 17.73
C PRO A 46 -2.25 -17.44 16.81
N ASN A 47 -3.40 -16.89 16.43
CA ASN A 47 -4.35 -17.58 15.54
C ASN A 47 -4.04 -17.38 14.02
N VAL A 48 -3.08 -16.53 13.66
CA VAL A 48 -2.65 -16.40 12.27
C VAL A 48 -1.86 -17.66 11.87
N GLU A 49 -2.25 -18.30 10.78
CA GLU A 49 -1.47 -19.39 10.19
C GLU A 49 -0.34 -18.82 9.32
N ILE A 50 0.92 -19.19 9.66
CA ILE A 50 2.08 -18.73 8.90
C ILE A 50 2.53 -19.79 7.89
N ILE A 51 2.79 -19.36 6.66
CA ILE A 51 3.28 -20.18 5.56
C ILE A 51 4.48 -19.47 4.93
N ILE A 52 5.62 -20.15 4.90
CA ILE A 52 6.85 -19.60 4.31
C ILE A 52 6.88 -19.93 2.83
N GLY A 53 7.06 -18.91 1.99
CA GLY A 53 7.19 -19.10 0.55
C GLY A 53 7.33 -17.79 -0.21
N SER A 54 7.67 -17.88 -1.50
CA SER A 54 7.80 -16.77 -2.44
C SER A 54 6.69 -16.81 -3.49
N ILE A 55 6.14 -15.66 -3.84
CA ILE A 55 5.17 -15.53 -4.94
C ILE A 55 5.80 -15.80 -6.32
N GLU A 56 7.13 -15.77 -6.41
CA GLU A 56 7.88 -16.11 -7.63
C GLU A 56 7.87 -17.62 -7.91
N ASP A 57 7.64 -18.44 -6.87
CA ASP A 57 7.52 -19.89 -6.96
C ASP A 57 6.05 -20.31 -6.96
N ILE A 58 5.50 -20.52 -8.15
CA ILE A 58 4.10 -20.89 -8.35
C ILE A 58 3.76 -22.23 -7.69
N HIS A 59 4.69 -23.20 -7.68
CA HIS A 59 4.45 -24.52 -7.09
C HIS A 59 4.32 -24.45 -5.59
N THR A 60 5.21 -23.69 -4.91
CA THR A 60 5.12 -23.47 -3.46
C THR A 60 3.85 -22.71 -3.09
N LEU A 61 3.48 -21.69 -3.89
CA LEU A 61 2.24 -20.95 -3.69
C LEU A 61 1.01 -21.84 -3.89
N GLU A 62 1.00 -22.66 -4.92
CA GLU A 62 -0.06 -23.62 -5.18
C GLU A 62 -0.23 -24.63 -4.04
N CYS A 63 0.85 -25.24 -3.58
CA CYS A 63 0.84 -26.17 -2.46
C CYS A 63 0.29 -25.52 -1.16
N ALA A 64 0.56 -24.24 -0.97
CA ALA A 64 0.08 -23.46 0.18
C ALA A 64 -1.44 -23.25 0.13
N ILE A 65 -2.03 -23.11 -1.05
CA ILE A 65 -3.45 -22.77 -1.24
C ILE A 65 -4.32 -24.00 -1.47
N ALA A 66 -3.80 -25.06 -2.13
CA ALA A 66 -4.58 -26.20 -2.61
C ALA A 66 -5.43 -26.94 -1.58
N LYS A 67 -5.07 -26.83 -0.29
CA LYS A 67 -5.80 -27.47 0.84
C LYS A 67 -6.63 -26.48 1.67
N LEU A 68 -6.62 -25.21 1.27
CA LEU A 68 -7.29 -24.12 1.97
C LEU A 68 -8.48 -23.67 1.13
N ASP A 69 -9.63 -23.55 1.72
CA ASP A 69 -10.80 -22.97 1.07
C ASP A 69 -10.76 -21.46 1.35
N ILE A 70 -10.03 -20.72 0.50
CA ILE A 70 -9.77 -19.29 0.69
C ILE A 70 -10.87 -18.45 0.04
N ASP A 71 -11.48 -17.53 0.80
CA ASP A 71 -12.50 -16.61 0.31
C ASP A 71 -11.90 -15.36 -0.36
N ILE A 72 -10.79 -14.85 0.20
CA ILE A 72 -10.21 -13.57 -0.19
C ILE A 72 -8.67 -13.67 -0.23
N MET A 73 -8.09 -13.21 -1.34
CA MET A 73 -6.66 -13.01 -1.50
C MET A 73 -6.31 -11.53 -1.35
N ILE A 74 -5.37 -11.18 -0.46
CA ILE A 74 -4.76 -9.85 -0.41
C ILE A 74 -3.32 -9.98 -0.91
N HIS A 75 -3.04 -9.38 -2.07
CA HIS A 75 -1.72 -9.41 -2.68
C HIS A 75 -0.92 -8.15 -2.33
N ALA A 76 -0.14 -8.23 -1.22
CA ALA A 76 0.70 -7.14 -0.73
C ALA A 76 2.21 -7.39 -0.89
N ALA A 77 2.61 -8.56 -1.36
CA ALA A 77 4.01 -8.86 -1.63
C ALA A 77 4.51 -8.07 -2.85
N ALA A 78 5.59 -7.31 -2.71
CA ALA A 78 6.21 -6.55 -3.79
C ALA A 78 7.66 -6.15 -3.45
N LEU A 79 8.45 -5.89 -4.49
CA LEU A 79 9.65 -5.07 -4.40
C LEU A 79 9.19 -3.60 -4.47
N LYS A 80 9.34 -2.82 -3.38
CA LYS A 80 8.70 -1.50 -3.25
C LYS A 80 9.68 -0.30 -3.24
N HIS A 81 10.97 -0.56 -3.10
CA HIS A 81 11.97 0.51 -3.04
C HIS A 81 12.35 0.96 -4.46
N VAL A 82 12.11 2.24 -4.76
CA VAL A 82 12.32 2.83 -6.09
C VAL A 82 13.77 2.67 -6.53
N ASP A 83 14.73 3.09 -5.71
CA ASP A 83 16.16 3.01 -6.00
C ASP A 83 16.67 1.57 -6.22
N THR A 84 16.08 0.61 -5.50
CA THR A 84 16.39 -0.82 -5.68
C THR A 84 15.80 -1.33 -7.00
N ALA A 85 14.57 -0.94 -7.33
CA ALA A 85 13.92 -1.33 -8.58
C ALA A 85 14.66 -0.76 -9.80
N GLU A 86 15.12 0.51 -9.74
CA GLU A 86 15.95 1.12 -10.77
C GLU A 86 17.26 0.35 -11.02
N LYS A 87 17.92 -0.07 -9.94
CA LYS A 87 19.18 -0.82 -10.04
C LYS A 87 18.98 -2.30 -10.41
N GLN A 88 17.80 -2.85 -10.15
CA GLN A 88 17.50 -4.27 -10.34
C GLN A 88 16.13 -4.48 -11.02
N PRO A 89 15.94 -3.97 -12.26
CA PRO A 89 14.64 -4.05 -12.95
C PRO A 89 14.18 -5.49 -13.17
N SER A 90 15.11 -6.43 -13.37
CA SER A 90 14.76 -7.87 -13.50
C SER A 90 14.10 -8.43 -12.24
N GLN A 91 14.48 -7.96 -11.04
CA GLN A 91 13.83 -8.37 -9.79
C GLN A 91 12.45 -7.73 -9.65
N ALA A 92 12.30 -6.47 -10.07
CA ALA A 92 10.99 -5.83 -10.10
C ALA A 92 10.02 -6.60 -11.04
N ILE A 93 10.47 -7.02 -12.21
CA ILE A 93 9.68 -7.85 -13.15
C ILE A 93 9.32 -9.18 -12.50
N LYS A 94 10.29 -9.93 -11.97
CA LYS A 94 10.05 -11.24 -11.38
C LYS A 94 9.05 -11.18 -10.22
N ILE A 95 9.22 -10.23 -9.31
CA ILE A 95 8.40 -10.14 -8.10
C ILE A 95 7.07 -9.46 -8.41
N ASN A 96 7.10 -8.26 -9.00
CA ASN A 96 5.88 -7.45 -9.12
C ASN A 96 5.00 -7.84 -10.32
N LEU A 97 5.55 -8.48 -11.36
CA LEU A 97 4.77 -8.91 -12.53
C LEU A 97 4.56 -10.42 -12.56
N LEU A 98 5.63 -11.22 -12.65
CA LEU A 98 5.49 -12.67 -12.70
C LEU A 98 4.91 -13.23 -11.40
N GLY A 99 5.32 -12.70 -10.24
CA GLY A 99 4.71 -13.05 -8.97
C GLY A 99 3.22 -12.68 -8.88
N THR A 100 2.81 -11.56 -9.48
CA THR A 100 1.39 -11.19 -9.58
C THR A 100 0.62 -12.15 -10.50
N LEU A 101 1.17 -12.50 -11.67
CA LEU A 101 0.57 -13.50 -12.56
C LEU A 101 0.35 -14.82 -11.83
N ASN A 102 1.38 -15.35 -11.14
CA ASN A 102 1.26 -16.57 -10.34
C ASN A 102 0.10 -16.49 -9.35
N VAL A 103 -0.03 -15.35 -8.65
CA VAL A 103 -1.13 -15.15 -7.67
C VAL A 103 -2.49 -15.18 -8.36
N LEU A 104 -2.65 -14.46 -9.48
CA LEU A 104 -3.93 -14.40 -10.22
C LEU A 104 -4.32 -15.75 -10.84
N GLU A 105 -3.36 -16.47 -11.46
CA GLU A 105 -3.57 -17.81 -12.00
C GLU A 105 -4.00 -18.80 -10.92
N ILE A 106 -3.35 -18.79 -9.76
CA ILE A 106 -3.73 -19.64 -8.63
C ILE A 106 -5.11 -19.26 -8.08
N CYS A 107 -5.43 -17.98 -7.97
CA CYS A 107 -6.76 -17.53 -7.55
C CYS A 107 -7.85 -18.01 -8.51
N GLN A 108 -7.62 -17.95 -9.82
CA GLN A 108 -8.54 -18.43 -10.83
C GLN A 108 -8.67 -19.96 -10.76
N LYS A 109 -7.56 -20.68 -10.65
CA LYS A 109 -7.52 -22.15 -10.56
C LYS A 109 -8.27 -22.71 -9.34
N TYR A 110 -8.15 -22.05 -8.20
CA TYR A 110 -8.76 -22.49 -6.93
C TYR A 110 -10.06 -21.76 -6.59
N ASN A 111 -10.65 -21.05 -7.56
CA ASN A 111 -11.94 -20.32 -7.41
C ASN A 111 -11.97 -19.36 -6.22
N ILE A 112 -10.86 -18.67 -5.94
CA ILE A 112 -10.82 -17.58 -4.94
C ILE A 112 -11.55 -16.39 -5.54
N LYS A 113 -12.70 -16.04 -4.96
CA LYS A 113 -13.63 -15.10 -5.59
C LYS A 113 -13.21 -13.64 -5.56
N LYS A 114 -12.34 -13.25 -4.60
CA LYS A 114 -11.89 -11.86 -4.44
C LYS A 114 -10.39 -11.76 -4.32
N VAL A 115 -9.79 -10.89 -5.12
CA VAL A 115 -8.35 -10.61 -5.07
C VAL A 115 -8.13 -9.11 -4.97
N ILE A 116 -7.50 -8.67 -3.89
CA ILE A 116 -7.19 -7.26 -3.62
C ILE A 116 -5.69 -7.05 -3.82
N GLY A 117 -5.32 -6.28 -4.85
CA GLY A 117 -3.94 -5.90 -5.15
C GLY A 117 -3.54 -4.60 -4.48
N ILE A 118 -2.38 -4.57 -3.83
CA ILE A 118 -1.86 -3.33 -3.26
C ILE A 118 -1.03 -2.61 -4.30
N SER A 119 -1.53 -1.46 -4.77
CA SER A 119 -0.88 -0.56 -5.72
C SER A 119 -0.34 0.71 -5.03
N THR A 120 0.08 1.69 -5.79
CA THR A 120 0.77 2.90 -5.34
C THR A 120 0.41 4.10 -6.23
N ASP A 121 0.51 5.32 -5.71
CA ASP A 121 0.47 6.57 -6.44
C ASP A 121 1.45 6.59 -7.64
N LYS A 122 2.61 5.96 -7.49
CA LYS A 122 3.62 5.83 -8.55
C LYS A 122 3.18 5.02 -9.77
N ALA A 123 2.08 4.28 -9.68
CA ALA A 123 1.45 3.60 -10.81
C ALA A 123 0.56 4.52 -11.65
N CYS A 124 0.16 5.68 -11.12
CA CYS A 124 -0.75 6.63 -11.78
C CYS A 124 -0.11 7.27 -13.03
N SER A 125 1.08 7.84 -12.86
CA SER A 125 1.91 8.43 -13.93
C SER A 125 3.32 7.87 -13.78
N PRO A 126 3.60 6.64 -14.26
CA PRO A 126 4.81 5.92 -13.89
C PRO A 126 6.08 6.47 -14.55
N ASP A 127 6.96 7.09 -13.75
CA ASP A 127 8.25 7.67 -14.18
C ASP A 127 9.45 6.78 -13.78
N ASN A 128 9.21 5.66 -13.10
CA ASN A 128 10.27 4.78 -12.61
C ASN A 128 9.87 3.30 -12.70
N VAL A 129 10.86 2.41 -12.64
CA VAL A 129 10.67 0.96 -12.78
C VAL A 129 9.66 0.39 -11.77
N TYR A 130 9.67 0.87 -10.54
CA TYR A 130 8.69 0.44 -9.53
C TYR A 130 7.27 0.86 -9.95
N GLY A 131 7.06 2.13 -10.29
CA GLY A 131 5.77 2.65 -10.75
C GLY A 131 5.27 1.90 -11.99
N MET A 132 6.14 1.70 -12.99
CA MET A 132 5.83 0.94 -14.21
C MET A 132 5.40 -0.49 -13.89
N SER A 133 6.10 -1.17 -12.97
CA SER A 133 5.74 -2.53 -12.56
C SER A 133 4.39 -2.59 -11.85
N LYS A 134 4.06 -1.59 -11.04
CA LYS A 134 2.76 -1.50 -10.34
C LYS A 134 1.62 -1.10 -11.29
N TYR A 135 1.88 -0.24 -12.26
CA TYR A 135 0.93 0.05 -13.32
C TYR A 135 0.56 -1.20 -14.12
N LEU A 136 1.56 -1.99 -14.53
CA LEU A 136 1.31 -3.26 -15.22
C LEU A 136 0.58 -4.26 -14.32
N MET A 137 0.87 -4.30 -13.01
CA MET A 137 0.10 -5.09 -12.06
C MET A 137 -1.39 -4.67 -12.06
N GLU A 138 -1.72 -3.38 -12.05
CA GLU A 138 -3.11 -2.91 -12.14
C GLU A 138 -3.77 -3.40 -13.46
N LYS A 139 -3.01 -3.44 -14.57
CA LYS A 139 -3.51 -3.95 -15.85
C LYS A 139 -3.77 -5.47 -15.83
N LEU A 140 -2.91 -6.24 -15.18
CA LEU A 140 -3.14 -7.66 -14.99
C LEU A 140 -4.40 -7.93 -14.13
N PHE A 141 -4.61 -7.14 -13.07
CA PHE A 141 -5.84 -7.23 -12.28
C PHE A 141 -7.09 -6.87 -13.10
N GLU A 142 -7.00 -5.86 -13.99
CA GLU A 142 -8.09 -5.49 -14.91
C GLU A 142 -8.38 -6.62 -15.91
N GLU A 143 -7.35 -7.26 -16.47
CA GLU A 143 -7.45 -8.36 -17.45
C GLU A 143 -8.07 -9.62 -16.83
N TYR A 144 -7.66 -9.98 -15.60
CA TYR A 144 -8.15 -11.18 -14.92
C TYR A 144 -9.53 -11.05 -14.31
N HIS A 145 -10.07 -9.81 -14.28
CA HIS A 145 -11.41 -9.59 -13.74
C HIS A 145 -12.46 -10.35 -14.52
N SER A 146 -13.32 -11.09 -13.82
CA SER A 146 -14.40 -11.87 -14.40
C SER A 146 -15.51 -12.09 -13.36
N PRO A 147 -16.70 -12.56 -13.75
CA PRO A 147 -17.79 -12.90 -12.82
C PRO A 147 -17.38 -13.91 -11.73
N ASN A 148 -16.37 -14.73 -12.01
CA ASN A 148 -15.87 -15.74 -11.08
C ASN A 148 -14.65 -15.30 -10.28
N LEU A 149 -14.00 -14.18 -10.65
CA LEU A 149 -12.80 -13.65 -10.01
C LEU A 149 -12.87 -12.13 -9.95
N ASN A 150 -13.42 -11.60 -8.86
CA ASN A 150 -13.53 -10.16 -8.65
C ASN A 150 -12.18 -9.60 -8.17
N THR A 151 -11.51 -8.86 -9.05
CA THR A 151 -10.22 -8.24 -8.79
C THR A 151 -10.36 -6.76 -8.55
N VAL A 152 -9.64 -6.24 -7.56
CA VAL A 152 -9.62 -4.83 -7.17
C VAL A 152 -8.20 -4.40 -6.85
N CYS A 153 -7.83 -3.16 -7.16
CA CYS A 153 -6.58 -2.57 -6.69
C CYS A 153 -6.83 -1.47 -5.66
N CYS A 154 -6.03 -1.46 -4.58
CA CYS A 154 -5.94 -0.34 -3.65
C CYS A 154 -4.72 0.50 -4.01
N ARG A 155 -4.90 1.76 -4.43
CA ARG A 155 -3.80 2.66 -4.76
C ARG A 155 -3.48 3.51 -3.55
N PHE A 156 -2.25 3.38 -3.06
CA PHE A 156 -1.74 4.02 -1.85
C PHE A 156 -0.81 5.16 -2.19
N GLY A 157 -0.83 6.22 -1.39
CA GLY A 157 0.29 7.12 -1.25
C GLY A 157 1.37 6.55 -0.32
N ASN A 158 2.14 7.40 0.32
CA ASN A 158 3.18 6.98 1.24
C ASN A 158 2.58 6.51 2.57
N VAL A 159 2.85 5.27 2.95
CA VAL A 159 2.45 4.75 4.26
C VAL A 159 3.50 5.17 5.29
N ALA A 160 3.09 6.03 6.23
CA ALA A 160 3.95 6.48 7.31
C ALA A 160 4.50 5.29 8.12
N TRP A 161 5.75 5.41 8.59
CA TRP A 161 6.42 4.39 9.39
C TRP A 161 6.58 3.02 8.73
N SER A 162 6.38 2.94 7.40
CA SER A 162 6.60 1.68 6.69
C SER A 162 8.09 1.31 6.68
N ASN A 163 8.38 0.01 6.72
CA ASN A 163 9.74 -0.51 6.72
C ASN A 163 10.56 0.06 5.55
N GLY A 164 11.73 0.66 5.86
CA GLY A 164 12.61 1.30 4.88
C GLY A 164 12.08 2.62 4.30
N SER A 165 11.01 3.21 4.85
CA SER A 165 10.54 4.55 4.46
C SER A 165 11.35 5.66 5.13
N VAL A 166 11.09 6.90 4.73
CA VAL A 166 11.83 8.08 5.16
C VAL A 166 11.78 8.33 6.67
N LEU A 167 10.64 8.11 7.34
CA LEU A 167 10.53 8.39 8.78
C LEU A 167 11.43 7.50 9.65
N PRO A 168 11.42 6.15 9.53
CA PRO A 168 12.40 5.33 10.23
C PRO A 168 13.86 5.67 9.88
N PHE A 169 14.13 6.02 8.62
CA PHE A 169 15.46 6.43 8.18
C PHE A 169 15.90 7.73 8.86
N TRP A 170 15.07 8.76 8.88
CA TRP A 170 15.38 10.03 9.55
C TRP A 170 15.61 9.88 11.05
N LEU A 171 14.87 9.00 11.72
CA LEU A 171 15.12 8.73 13.13
C LEU A 171 16.52 8.14 13.36
N ASN A 172 16.94 7.16 12.56
CA ASN A 172 18.28 6.59 12.66
C ASN A 172 19.38 7.62 12.39
N VAL A 173 19.15 8.55 11.45
CA VAL A 173 20.07 9.67 11.17
C VAL A 173 20.15 10.61 12.35
N LYS A 174 19.00 11.00 12.92
CA LYS A 174 18.95 11.85 14.13
C LYS A 174 19.67 11.23 15.33
N GLU A 175 19.46 9.93 15.57
CA GLU A 175 20.18 9.20 16.64
C GLU A 175 21.70 9.18 16.44
N SER A 176 22.15 9.28 15.19
CA SER A 176 23.55 9.39 14.83
C SER A 176 24.10 10.82 14.93
N ASN A 177 23.32 11.79 15.43
CA ASN A 177 23.62 13.23 15.49
C ASN A 177 24.09 13.80 14.14
N LYS A 178 23.39 13.44 13.05
CA LYS A 178 23.64 13.96 11.71
C LYS A 178 22.46 14.78 11.22
N PRO A 179 22.69 15.78 10.33
CA PRO A 179 21.62 16.51 9.68
C PRO A 179 20.70 15.57 8.90
N LEU A 180 19.39 15.79 8.94
CA LEU A 180 18.44 14.99 8.16
C LEU A 180 18.59 15.27 6.67
N PRO A 181 18.81 14.26 5.83
CA PRO A 181 18.88 14.45 4.40
C PRO A 181 17.46 14.69 3.85
N ILE A 182 17.28 15.81 3.15
CA ILE A 182 16.08 16.18 2.43
C ILE A 182 16.43 16.17 0.94
N THR A 183 15.61 15.54 0.14
CA THR A 183 15.81 15.47 -1.29
C THR A 183 15.70 16.85 -1.94
N ASP A 184 14.60 17.57 -1.66
CA ASP A 184 14.30 18.90 -2.16
C ASP A 184 13.31 19.60 -1.21
N ILE A 185 13.41 20.94 -1.10
CA ILE A 185 12.53 21.74 -0.24
C ILE A 185 11.08 21.79 -0.76
N GLU A 186 10.89 21.65 -2.07
CA GLU A 186 9.55 21.64 -2.69
C GLU A 186 8.92 20.25 -2.77
N MET A 187 9.61 19.22 -2.27
CA MET A 187 9.09 17.86 -2.33
C MET A 187 7.84 17.69 -1.48
N THR A 188 6.76 17.25 -2.12
CA THR A 188 5.48 16.92 -1.48
C THR A 188 5.15 15.45 -1.64
N ARG A 189 4.45 14.88 -0.66
CA ARG A 189 3.97 13.50 -0.69
C ARG A 189 2.57 13.40 -0.12
N LEU A 190 1.75 12.54 -0.73
CA LEU A 190 0.50 12.09 -0.12
C LEU A 190 0.83 11.05 0.94
N ILE A 191 0.48 11.31 2.21
CA ILE A 191 0.86 10.45 3.33
C ILE A 191 -0.38 10.05 4.12
N PHE A 192 -0.41 8.80 4.57
CA PHE A 192 -1.41 8.29 5.49
C PHE A 192 -0.84 7.20 6.41
N THR A 193 -1.59 6.82 7.43
CA THR A 193 -1.15 5.84 8.41
C THR A 193 -1.33 4.40 7.91
N SER A 194 -0.61 3.46 8.48
CA SER A 194 -0.80 2.03 8.19
C SER A 194 -2.19 1.52 8.56
N LYS A 195 -2.81 2.13 9.58
CA LYS A 195 -4.20 1.86 9.98
C LYS A 195 -5.20 2.28 8.89
N GLU A 196 -4.99 3.44 8.28
CA GLU A 196 -5.80 3.90 7.15
C GLU A 196 -5.61 3.01 5.92
N ALA A 197 -4.38 2.53 5.67
CA ALA A 197 -4.12 1.54 4.63
C ALA A 197 -4.91 0.23 4.85
N ALA A 198 -4.90 -0.29 6.08
CA ALA A 198 -5.68 -1.48 6.44
C ALA A 198 -7.20 -1.26 6.23
N ARG A 199 -7.71 -0.10 6.60
CA ARG A 199 -9.12 0.27 6.39
C ARG A 199 -9.48 0.39 4.91
N LEU A 200 -8.59 0.94 4.09
CA LEU A 200 -8.79 1.04 2.64
C LEU A 200 -8.90 -0.36 2.01
N ILE A 201 -8.04 -1.30 2.43
CA ILE A 201 -8.12 -2.70 1.98
C ILE A 201 -9.46 -3.34 2.37
N ASN A 202 -9.88 -3.19 3.64
CA ASN A 202 -11.16 -3.75 4.07
C ASN A 202 -12.36 -3.09 3.37
N LYS A 203 -12.28 -1.79 3.10
CA LYS A 203 -13.31 -1.08 2.33
C LYS A 203 -13.40 -1.63 0.90
N SER A 204 -12.26 -1.91 0.25
CA SER A 204 -12.26 -2.50 -1.10
C SER A 204 -12.88 -3.90 -1.12
N ILE A 205 -12.66 -4.72 -0.08
CA ILE A 205 -13.30 -6.02 0.08
C ILE A 205 -14.83 -5.88 0.14
N THR A 206 -15.32 -4.86 0.87
CA THR A 206 -16.76 -4.61 1.01
C THR A 206 -17.37 -4.09 -0.30
N ILE A 207 -16.74 -3.10 -0.93
CA ILE A 207 -17.23 -2.53 -2.19
C ILE A 207 -17.23 -3.57 -3.32
N ALA A 208 -16.28 -4.50 -3.32
CA ALA A 208 -16.21 -5.59 -4.29
C ALA A 208 -17.41 -6.56 -4.21
N ASP A 209 -18.21 -6.54 -3.15
CA ASP A 209 -19.48 -7.27 -3.09
C ASP A 209 -20.59 -6.57 -3.89
N ASP A 210 -20.49 -5.25 -4.06
CA ASP A 210 -21.53 -4.40 -4.63
C ASP A 210 -21.24 -3.99 -6.09
N LEU A 211 -19.95 -4.05 -6.51
CA LEU A 211 -19.50 -3.67 -7.85
C LEU A 211 -18.96 -4.90 -8.61
N ASP A 212 -19.71 -5.32 -9.64
CA ASP A 212 -19.28 -6.38 -10.57
C ASP A 212 -18.45 -5.77 -11.72
N SER A 213 -17.34 -5.15 -11.36
CA SER A 213 -16.39 -4.55 -12.32
C SER A 213 -15.04 -4.34 -11.66
N PHE A 214 -13.98 -4.44 -12.42
CA PHE A 214 -12.66 -4.02 -11.94
C PHE A 214 -12.67 -2.53 -11.58
N PHE A 215 -12.15 -2.20 -10.42
CA PHE A 215 -11.94 -0.82 -10.01
C PHE A 215 -10.65 -0.65 -9.22
N ILE A 216 -10.17 0.59 -9.19
CA ILE A 216 -9.09 1.01 -8.32
C ILE A 216 -9.70 1.89 -7.23
N LEU A 217 -9.46 1.52 -5.97
CA LEU A 217 -9.88 2.31 -4.82
C LEU A 217 -8.70 3.06 -4.21
N SER A 218 -8.88 4.35 -3.98
CA SER A 218 -7.95 5.17 -3.24
C SER A 218 -8.66 5.93 -2.13
N LYS A 219 -7.93 6.33 -1.09
CA LYS A 219 -8.43 7.27 -0.09
C LYS A 219 -8.05 8.69 -0.52
N LYS A 220 -8.94 9.67 -0.28
CA LYS A 220 -8.56 11.08 -0.35
C LYS A 220 -7.56 11.38 0.78
N MET A 221 -6.30 11.61 0.40
CA MET A 221 -5.19 11.83 1.31
C MET A 221 -4.79 13.29 1.31
N LYS A 222 -4.21 13.75 2.43
CA LYS A 222 -3.58 15.06 2.53
C LYS A 222 -2.14 15.00 2.06
N ALA A 223 -1.67 16.13 1.53
CA ALA A 223 -0.27 16.33 1.16
C ALA A 223 0.56 16.77 2.37
N CYS A 224 1.84 16.43 2.35
CA CYS A 224 2.81 16.87 3.32
C CYS A 224 4.08 17.35 2.60
N LYS A 225 4.52 18.58 2.89
CA LYS A 225 5.86 19.04 2.51
C LYS A 225 6.89 18.30 3.34
N MET A 226 7.84 17.67 2.69
CA MET A 226 8.81 16.82 3.38
C MET A 226 9.77 17.63 4.26
N VAL A 227 10.06 18.87 3.89
CA VAL A 227 10.88 19.78 4.71
C VAL A 227 10.18 20.14 6.03
N ASP A 228 8.87 20.38 6.00
CA ASP A 228 8.10 20.74 7.20
C ASP A 228 8.02 19.54 8.16
N LEU A 229 7.82 18.34 7.62
CA LEU A 229 7.82 17.11 8.42
C LEU A 229 9.20 16.83 9.04
N ALA A 230 10.30 17.09 8.30
CA ALA A 230 11.66 16.93 8.80
C ALA A 230 11.97 17.92 9.92
N SER A 231 11.51 19.18 9.82
CA SER A 231 11.73 20.22 10.85
C SER A 231 11.10 19.87 12.21
N LEU A 232 10.03 19.08 12.22
CA LEU A 232 9.42 18.55 13.45
C LEU A 232 10.26 17.44 14.10
N ILE A 233 11.19 16.85 13.36
CA ILE A 233 12.08 15.79 13.85
C ILE A 233 13.43 16.38 14.27
N SER A 234 14.03 17.27 13.47
CA SER A 234 15.34 17.87 13.74
C SER A 234 15.44 19.28 13.15
N ASP A 235 16.14 20.20 13.84
CA ASP A 235 16.46 21.54 13.33
C ASP A 235 17.58 21.50 12.28
N GLU A 236 18.36 20.43 12.24
CA GLU A 236 19.47 20.27 11.30
C GLU A 236 19.03 19.43 10.10
N THR A 237 19.05 20.04 8.91
CA THR A 237 18.74 19.37 7.63
C THR A 237 19.80 19.67 6.59
N THR A 238 19.93 18.78 5.59
CA THR A 238 20.82 18.98 4.44
C THR A 238 20.12 18.55 3.15
N ILE A 239 20.25 19.35 2.10
CA ILE A 239 19.66 19.01 0.80
C ILE A 239 20.62 18.12 0.05
N ILE A 240 20.15 16.97 -0.41
CA ILE A 240 20.94 15.93 -1.08
C ILE A 240 20.65 15.79 -2.58
N GLY A 241 19.62 16.46 -3.11
CA GLY A 241 19.16 16.33 -4.50
C GLY A 241 18.30 15.08 -4.75
N LEU A 242 17.68 15.04 -5.93
CA LEU A 242 16.82 13.91 -6.36
C LEU A 242 17.65 12.67 -6.60
N ARG A 243 17.18 11.54 -6.11
CA ARG A 243 17.72 10.21 -6.40
C ARG A 243 17.13 9.69 -7.73
N PRO A 244 17.80 8.73 -8.40
CA PRO A 244 17.24 8.10 -9.60
C PRO A 244 15.81 7.58 -9.38
N GLY A 245 14.89 7.95 -10.26
CA GLY A 245 13.48 7.55 -10.16
C GLY A 245 12.65 8.34 -9.15
N GLU A 246 13.21 9.33 -8.44
CA GLU A 246 12.44 10.25 -7.59
C GLU A 246 11.89 11.44 -8.38
N ILE A 247 10.69 11.89 -7.99
CA ILE A 247 10.03 13.09 -8.51
C ILE A 247 9.59 13.98 -7.34
N LEU A 248 9.40 15.28 -7.60
CA LEU A 248 9.04 16.26 -6.56
C LEU A 248 7.61 16.05 -6.02
N SER A 249 6.70 15.63 -6.90
CA SER A 249 5.28 15.42 -6.57
C SER A 249 4.77 14.11 -7.16
N GLU A 250 3.76 13.52 -6.52
CA GLU A 250 3.16 12.25 -6.93
C GLU A 250 1.70 12.44 -7.33
N ASP A 251 1.31 11.85 -8.46
CA ASP A 251 -0.08 11.81 -8.91
C ASP A 251 -0.81 10.62 -8.28
N LEU A 252 -1.98 10.85 -7.69
CA LEU A 252 -2.88 9.80 -7.22
C LEU A 252 -3.92 9.44 -8.29
N ILE A 253 -4.46 10.46 -8.96
CA ILE A 253 -5.43 10.36 -10.06
C ILE A 253 -4.93 11.26 -11.17
N SER A 254 -4.57 10.69 -12.32
CA SER A 254 -4.09 11.43 -13.48
C SER A 254 -5.22 12.12 -14.25
N SER A 255 -4.89 13.10 -15.07
CA SER A 255 -5.83 13.76 -15.99
C SER A 255 -6.55 12.78 -16.93
N LYS A 256 -5.89 11.66 -17.28
CA LYS A 256 -6.48 10.61 -18.13
C LYS A 256 -7.52 9.76 -17.37
N GLU A 257 -7.39 9.66 -16.05
CA GLU A 257 -8.25 8.85 -15.19
C GLU A 257 -9.46 9.62 -14.65
N VAL A 258 -9.41 10.95 -14.55
CA VAL A 258 -10.51 11.81 -14.04
C VAL A 258 -11.87 11.45 -14.65
N LYS A 259 -11.91 11.17 -15.95
CA LYS A 259 -13.16 10.82 -16.65
C LYS A 259 -13.81 9.53 -16.15
N TYR A 260 -13.08 8.69 -15.42
CA TYR A 260 -13.51 7.43 -14.81
C TYR A 260 -13.50 7.45 -13.29
N ALA A 261 -13.18 8.60 -12.68
CA ALA A 261 -13.01 8.73 -11.25
C ALA A 261 -14.25 9.35 -10.59
N TYR A 262 -14.66 8.78 -9.47
CA TYR A 262 -15.85 9.17 -8.72
C TYR A 262 -15.53 9.28 -7.24
N HIS A 263 -16.18 10.22 -6.57
CA HIS A 263 -16.18 10.29 -5.12
C HIS A 263 -17.00 9.14 -4.53
N LEU A 264 -16.53 8.62 -3.42
CA LEU A 264 -17.24 7.72 -2.55
C LEU A 264 -16.95 8.12 -1.11
N SER A 265 -17.98 8.38 -0.33
CA SER A 265 -17.82 8.72 1.09
C SER A 265 -18.59 7.75 1.97
N ASP A 266 -18.10 7.56 3.16
CA ASP A 266 -18.84 6.96 4.26
C ASP A 266 -18.59 7.80 5.54
N ASP A 267 -19.19 7.41 6.66
CA ASP A 267 -19.08 8.12 7.93
C ASP A 267 -17.63 8.25 8.47
N LYS A 268 -16.68 7.56 7.86
CA LYS A 268 -15.30 7.45 8.36
C LYS A 268 -14.27 8.10 7.46
N ALA A 269 -14.51 8.16 6.16
CA ALA A 269 -13.53 8.67 5.20
C ALA A 269 -14.14 9.00 3.82
N GLU A 270 -13.39 9.82 3.07
CA GLU A 270 -13.63 10.06 1.65
C GLU A 270 -12.68 9.20 0.82
N TYR A 271 -13.23 8.56 -0.20
CA TYR A 271 -12.50 7.70 -1.14
C TYR A 271 -12.68 8.20 -2.57
N ILE A 272 -11.83 7.72 -3.45
CA ILE A 272 -11.91 7.91 -4.90
C ILE A 272 -11.92 6.53 -5.54
N VAL A 273 -12.91 6.27 -6.37
CA VAL A 273 -13.05 5.03 -7.15
C VAL A 273 -12.79 5.34 -8.60
N ILE A 274 -11.83 4.64 -9.21
CA ILE A 274 -11.62 4.67 -10.66
C ILE A 274 -12.25 3.41 -11.24
N ILE A 275 -13.27 3.58 -12.06
CA ILE A 275 -14.02 2.49 -12.68
C ILE A 275 -14.40 2.85 -14.12
N LYS A 276 -14.14 1.97 -15.08
CA LYS A 276 -14.38 2.25 -16.50
C LYS A 276 -15.74 1.78 -16.99
N ASN A 277 -16.27 0.74 -16.38
CA ASN A 277 -17.53 0.11 -16.76
C ASN A 277 -18.68 0.61 -15.86
N ASN A 278 -19.90 0.37 -16.29
CA ASN A 278 -21.16 0.86 -15.74
C ASN A 278 -21.14 1.22 -14.25
N VAL A 279 -21.38 2.47 -13.99
CA VAL A 279 -21.37 3.07 -12.66
C VAL A 279 -22.69 2.72 -11.97
N SER A 280 -22.62 2.06 -10.85
CA SER A 280 -23.77 1.83 -9.98
C SER A 280 -24.16 3.11 -9.23
N ASN A 281 -25.41 3.16 -8.74
CA ASN A 281 -25.92 4.25 -7.89
C ASN A 281 -25.16 4.38 -6.53
N LEU A 282 -24.16 3.51 -6.29
CA LEU A 282 -23.29 3.53 -5.11
C LEU A 282 -22.23 4.62 -5.16
N LEU A 283 -21.92 5.16 -6.35
CA LEU A 283 -20.86 6.15 -6.53
C LEU A 283 -21.45 7.55 -6.44
N GLY A 284 -20.75 8.44 -5.75
CA GLY A 284 -21.09 9.85 -5.65
C GLY A 284 -20.74 10.63 -6.91
N GLU A 285 -20.49 11.92 -6.77
CA GLU A 285 -20.18 12.81 -7.88
C GLU A 285 -18.90 12.41 -8.60
N LYS A 286 -18.86 12.71 -9.89
CA LYS A 286 -17.68 12.49 -10.72
C LYS A 286 -16.56 13.49 -10.36
N LEU A 287 -15.35 13.02 -10.36
CA LEU A 287 -14.18 13.88 -10.15
C LEU A 287 -14.06 14.89 -11.31
N THR A 288 -13.73 16.14 -11.00
CA THR A 288 -13.61 17.21 -11.99
C THR A 288 -12.17 17.59 -12.32
N SER A 289 -11.21 17.19 -11.46
CA SER A 289 -9.80 17.52 -11.63
C SER A 289 -8.89 16.37 -11.18
N PRO A 290 -7.63 16.31 -11.67
CA PRO A 290 -6.62 15.38 -11.17
C PRO A 290 -6.36 15.57 -9.68
N VAL A 291 -5.89 14.53 -9.01
CA VAL A 291 -5.48 14.58 -7.61
C VAL A 291 -4.01 14.22 -7.52
N ASN A 292 -3.22 15.12 -6.93
CA ASN A 292 -1.79 14.92 -6.72
C ASN A 292 -1.33 15.59 -5.41
N SER A 293 -0.06 15.41 -5.07
CA SER A 293 0.49 15.93 -3.81
C SER A 293 0.73 17.45 -3.81
N ILE A 294 0.53 18.16 -4.93
CA ILE A 294 0.57 19.62 -4.99
C ILE A 294 -0.83 20.21 -4.74
N THR A 295 -1.87 19.60 -5.35
CA THR A 295 -3.24 20.12 -5.31
C THR A 295 -4.07 19.59 -4.15
N ALA A 296 -3.63 18.53 -3.48
CA ALA A 296 -4.29 18.00 -2.31
C ALA A 296 -4.21 18.97 -1.12
N GLU A 297 -5.19 18.90 -0.23
CA GLU A 297 -5.18 19.65 1.02
C GLU A 297 -3.90 19.35 1.82
N GLU A 298 -3.21 20.37 2.27
CA GLU A 298 -1.99 20.23 3.05
C GLU A 298 -2.29 19.80 4.50
N MET A 299 -1.43 18.95 5.05
CA MET A 299 -1.44 18.64 6.48
C MET A 299 -1.02 19.86 7.28
N ASN A 300 -1.80 20.21 8.31
CA ASN A 300 -1.37 21.18 9.29
C ASN A 300 -0.34 20.58 10.28
N LYS A 301 0.27 21.44 11.09
CA LYS A 301 1.30 21.03 12.07
C LYS A 301 0.80 19.96 13.06
N GLU A 302 -0.44 20.07 13.53
CA GLU A 302 -1.02 19.11 14.49
C GLU A 302 -1.21 17.73 13.89
N GLU A 303 -1.62 17.66 12.61
CA GLU A 303 -1.76 16.42 11.87
C GLU A 303 -0.41 15.75 11.63
N MET A 304 0.63 16.52 11.26
CA MET A 304 2.01 16.03 11.15
C MET A 304 2.55 15.50 12.48
N ILE A 305 2.31 16.21 13.58
CA ILE A 305 2.68 15.74 14.94
C ILE A 305 1.94 14.44 15.29
N LYS A 306 0.65 14.33 14.97
CA LYS A 306 -0.12 13.10 15.17
C LYS A 306 0.45 11.94 14.36
N LEU A 307 0.84 12.19 13.11
CA LEU A 307 1.49 11.20 12.25
C LEU A 307 2.84 10.73 12.85
N LEU A 308 3.64 11.64 13.39
CA LEU A 308 4.90 11.32 14.05
C LEU A 308 4.70 10.53 15.35
N LYS A 309 3.67 10.85 16.13
CA LYS A 309 3.34 10.11 17.37
C LYS A 309 2.90 8.67 17.13
N ASP A 310 2.47 8.33 15.94
CA ASP A 310 2.11 6.94 15.57
C ASP A 310 3.32 5.99 15.55
N VAL A 311 4.54 6.50 15.70
CA VAL A 311 5.80 5.72 15.81
C VAL A 311 5.71 4.58 16.84
N LYS A 312 5.04 4.80 17.98
CA LYS A 312 4.86 3.80 19.04
C LYS A 312 4.16 2.53 18.56
N ASN A 313 3.34 2.64 17.53
CA ASN A 313 2.63 1.51 16.94
C ASN A 313 3.51 0.67 15.99
N HIS A 314 4.67 1.18 15.61
CA HIS A 314 5.53 0.59 14.57
C HIS A 314 6.89 0.13 15.08
N ILE A 315 7.44 0.80 16.12
CA ILE A 315 8.80 0.60 16.58
C ILE A 315 8.78 0.50 18.11
N SER A 316 8.82 -0.73 18.63
CA SER A 316 8.75 -1.01 20.07
C SER A 316 9.96 -0.51 20.89
N THR A 317 11.09 -0.22 20.25
CA THR A 317 12.33 0.23 20.89
C THR A 317 12.43 1.75 21.04
N TYR A 318 11.52 2.53 20.46
CA TYR A 318 11.57 3.99 20.47
C TYR A 318 10.83 4.65 21.64
N ASN A 319 11.13 4.27 22.87
CA ASN A 319 10.54 4.91 24.05
C ASN A 319 11.15 6.29 24.40
N SER A 320 12.18 6.77 23.69
CA SER A 320 12.96 7.95 24.03
C SER A 320 13.06 9.03 22.96
N ILE A 321 12.31 8.93 21.86
CA ILE A 321 12.42 9.94 20.79
C ILE A 321 11.76 11.25 21.29
N ARG A 322 12.58 12.29 21.37
CA ARG A 322 12.10 13.67 21.51
C ARG A 322 11.96 14.26 20.12
N PHE A 323 10.75 14.63 19.76
CA PHE A 323 10.48 15.45 18.57
C PHE A 323 10.53 16.93 18.96
N ASN A 324 10.83 17.80 18.01
CA ASN A 324 10.89 19.26 18.20
C ASN A 324 9.47 19.86 18.04
N TYR A 325 8.58 19.69 19.05
CA TYR A 325 7.24 20.34 19.03
C TYR A 325 6.75 20.73 20.42
#